data_3eef86314c312272100f32229763b09d
#
_entry.id   3eef86314c312272100f32229763b09d
#
_cell.length_a   1.000
_cell.length_b   1.000
_cell.length_c   1.000
_cell.angle_alpha   90.00
_cell.angle_beta   90.00
_cell.angle_gamma   90.00
#
_symmetry.space_group_name_H-M   'P 1'
#
loop_
_entity.id
_entity.type
_entity.pdbx_description
1 polymer ?
#
loop_
_entity_poly.entity_id
_entity_poly.type
_entity_poly.pdbx_seq_one_letter_code
_entity_poly.pdbx_strand_id
1 'polypeptide(L)'
;MLDVKDADFKAVRGREALLKFYRASVREPEVAIPFIQNHIIEVNGDEAHGTCAIEARFARNGESFTAAGYYEDKYRRERGRWRFVERKLFFHHVVPLKQGWAEAKGQSRKV
;
A
#
# COMPACT_ATOMS: atom_id res chain seq x y z
N MET A 1 -11.09 1.27 -4.85
CA MET A 1 -11.01 0.20 -3.85
C MET A 1 -9.58 0.01 -3.40
N LEU A 2 -9.38 -0.10 -2.13
CA LEU A 2 -8.09 -0.48 -1.54
C LEU A 2 -8.23 -1.86 -0.90
N ASP A 3 -7.35 -2.77 -1.24
CA ASP A 3 -7.30 -4.12 -0.69
C ASP A 3 -5.86 -4.45 -0.31
N VAL A 4 -5.67 -5.01 0.87
CA VAL A 4 -4.36 -5.45 1.36
C VAL A 4 -4.37 -6.96 1.40
N LYS A 5 -3.56 -7.56 0.54
CA LYS A 5 -3.44 -9.01 0.46
C LYS A 5 -2.53 -9.53 1.58
N ASP A 6 -2.73 -10.77 1.95
CA ASP A 6 -1.94 -11.46 2.98
C ASP A 6 -2.05 -10.83 4.38
N ALA A 7 -3.07 -9.99 4.59
CA ALA A 7 -3.39 -9.42 5.89
C ALA A 7 -4.88 -9.61 6.17
N ASP A 8 -5.23 -9.64 7.44
CA ASP A 8 -6.63 -9.66 7.86
C ASP A 8 -7.20 -8.25 7.70
N PHE A 9 -7.40 -7.89 6.44
CA PHE A 9 -7.80 -6.55 6.04
C PHE A 9 -9.04 -6.60 5.15
N LYS A 10 -10.09 -5.92 5.59
CA LYS A 10 -11.30 -5.80 4.80
C LYS A 10 -11.12 -4.69 3.76
N ALA A 11 -11.38 -5.01 2.49
CA ALA A 11 -11.26 -4.04 1.40
C ALA A 11 -12.09 -2.79 1.67
N VAL A 12 -11.50 -1.63 1.39
CA VAL A 12 -12.13 -0.32 1.55
C VAL A 12 -12.63 0.14 0.19
N ARG A 13 -13.91 0.43 0.08
CA ARG A 13 -14.55 0.81 -1.18
C ARG A 13 -15.21 2.17 -1.10
N GLY A 14 -15.07 2.93 -2.19
CA GLY A 14 -15.70 4.22 -2.34
C GLY A 14 -14.89 5.37 -1.77
N ARG A 15 -15.13 6.56 -2.33
CA ARG A 15 -14.35 7.77 -2.01
C ARG A 15 -14.43 8.16 -0.53
N GLU A 16 -15.62 8.16 0.05
CA GLU A 16 -15.78 8.56 1.45
C GLU A 16 -15.08 7.62 2.42
N ALA A 17 -15.24 6.32 2.18
CA ALA A 17 -14.60 5.32 3.02
C ALA A 17 -13.07 5.40 2.91
N LEU A 18 -12.54 5.63 1.71
CA LEU A 18 -11.11 5.81 1.48
C LEU A 18 -10.58 7.06 2.17
N LEU A 19 -11.28 8.17 2.07
CA LEU A 19 -10.88 9.41 2.76
C LEU A 19 -10.82 9.20 4.27
N LYS A 20 -11.82 8.55 4.84
CA LYS A 20 -11.85 8.24 6.27
C LYS A 20 -10.68 7.34 6.66
N PHE A 21 -10.42 6.31 5.87
CA PHE A 21 -9.32 5.37 6.09
C PHE A 21 -7.96 6.08 6.08
N TYR A 22 -7.69 6.87 5.04
CA TYR A 22 -6.41 7.57 4.91
C TYR A 22 -6.22 8.65 5.97
N ARG A 23 -7.27 9.37 6.32
CA ARG A 23 -7.18 10.36 7.42
C ARG A 23 -6.82 9.70 8.74
N ALA A 24 -7.40 8.55 9.03
CA ALA A 24 -7.05 7.80 10.23
C ALA A 24 -5.61 7.28 10.18
N SER A 25 -5.14 6.87 9.01
CA SER A 25 -3.79 6.30 8.84
C SER A 25 -2.67 7.31 9.07
N VAL A 26 -2.94 8.60 8.86
CA VAL A 26 -1.92 9.65 9.05
C VAL A 26 -2.07 10.40 10.36
N ARG A 27 -2.96 9.95 11.23
CA ARG A 27 -3.20 10.60 12.51
C ARG A 27 -2.13 10.19 13.52
N GLU A 28 -1.55 11.19 14.18
CA GLU A 28 -0.61 10.95 15.29
C GLU A 28 -1.29 10.23 16.46
N PRO A 29 -0.54 9.45 17.27
CA PRO A 29 0.90 9.24 17.21
C PRO A 29 1.37 8.17 16.21
N GLU A 30 0.47 7.51 15.53
CA GLU A 30 0.78 6.40 14.64
C GLU A 30 0.91 6.90 13.19
N VAL A 31 1.97 7.67 12.93
CA VAL A 31 2.23 8.21 11.61
C VAL A 31 2.98 7.20 10.77
N ALA A 32 2.46 6.91 9.59
CA ALA A 32 3.14 6.09 8.60
C ALA A 32 3.82 6.96 7.56
N ILE A 33 5.06 6.64 7.22
CA ILE A 33 5.83 7.32 6.18
C ILE A 33 6.08 6.32 5.04
N PRO A 34 5.34 6.42 3.94
CA PRO A 34 5.56 5.55 2.79
C PRO A 34 6.61 6.13 1.85
N PHE A 35 7.39 5.23 1.25
CA PHE A 35 8.33 5.54 0.18
C PHE A 35 7.92 4.71 -1.03
N ILE A 36 7.54 5.37 -2.11
CA ILE A 36 7.09 4.73 -3.35
C ILE A 36 8.25 4.74 -4.35
N GLN A 37 8.50 3.60 -4.97
CA GLN A 37 9.63 3.40 -5.86
C GLN A 37 9.22 2.60 -7.09
N ASN A 38 9.98 2.77 -8.18
CA ASN A 38 9.87 1.95 -9.39
C ASN A 38 8.44 1.85 -9.93
N HIS A 39 7.83 3.00 -10.15
CA HIS A 39 6.46 3.04 -10.65
C HIS A 39 6.45 2.74 -12.15
N ILE A 40 5.86 1.62 -12.53
CA ILE A 40 5.72 1.18 -13.92
C ILE A 40 4.25 1.20 -14.28
N ILE A 41 3.91 1.94 -15.33
CA ILE A 41 2.51 2.10 -15.75
C ILE A 41 2.38 1.78 -17.24
N GLU A 42 1.38 0.97 -17.57
CA GLU A 42 0.97 0.72 -18.95
C GLU A 42 -0.40 1.35 -19.20
N VAL A 43 -0.47 2.19 -20.21
CA VAL A 43 -1.69 2.93 -20.58
C VAL A 43 -2.29 2.32 -21.81
N ASN A 44 -3.61 2.09 -21.78
CA ASN A 44 -4.39 1.60 -22.90
C ASN A 44 -5.69 2.42 -22.99
N GLY A 45 -5.65 3.49 -23.80
CA GLY A 45 -6.79 4.41 -23.90
C GLY A 45 -7.07 5.14 -22.59
N ASP A 46 -8.28 4.99 -22.08
CA ASP A 46 -8.70 5.61 -20.82
C ASP A 46 -8.50 4.70 -19.62
N GLU A 47 -7.85 3.58 -19.83
CA GLU A 47 -7.52 2.64 -18.77
C GLU A 47 -6.01 2.47 -18.66
N ALA A 48 -5.53 2.18 -17.46
CA ALA A 48 -4.14 1.89 -17.22
C ALA A 48 -4.01 0.93 -16.06
N HIS A 49 -2.90 0.23 -16.03
CA HIS A 49 -2.54 -0.57 -14.88
C HIS A 49 -1.06 -0.36 -14.59
N GLY A 50 -0.68 -0.61 -13.35
CA GLY A 50 0.70 -0.40 -12.96
C GLY A 50 1.07 -1.13 -11.69
N THR A 51 2.36 -1.11 -11.42
CA THR A 51 2.94 -1.65 -10.20
C THR A 51 3.93 -0.64 -9.64
N CYS A 52 4.08 -0.61 -8.33
CA CYS A 52 5.16 0.12 -7.69
C CYS A 52 5.58 -0.56 -6.41
N ALA A 53 6.86 -0.46 -6.09
CA ALA A 53 7.36 -0.91 -4.80
C ALA A 53 7.01 0.10 -3.72
N ILE A 54 6.85 -0.39 -2.49
CA ILE A 54 6.64 0.46 -1.33
C ILE A 54 7.50 -0.02 -0.17
N GLU A 55 8.14 0.93 0.50
CA GLU A 55 8.65 0.76 1.84
C GLU A 55 7.88 1.71 2.74
N ALA A 56 7.59 1.30 3.95
CA ALA A 56 6.93 2.16 4.92
C ALA A 56 7.60 2.03 6.27
N ARG A 57 7.63 3.13 6.99
CA ARG A 57 8.08 3.18 8.37
C ARG A 57 6.97 3.78 9.21
N PHE A 58 6.66 3.14 10.31
CA PHE A 58 5.62 3.64 11.19
C PHE A 58 5.94 3.28 12.64
N ALA A 59 5.27 3.96 13.54
CA ALA A 59 5.41 3.71 14.97
C ALA A 59 4.06 3.32 15.56
N ARG A 60 4.09 2.40 16.49
CA ARG A 60 2.89 1.95 17.19
C ARG A 60 3.28 1.63 18.64
N ASN A 61 2.61 2.24 19.59
CA ASN A 61 2.87 2.05 21.01
C ASN A 61 4.35 2.24 21.39
N GLY A 62 5.02 3.23 20.79
CA GLY A 62 6.41 3.53 21.06
C GLY A 62 7.42 2.59 20.42
N GLU A 63 6.97 1.70 19.55
CA GLU A 63 7.83 0.77 18.84
C GLU A 63 7.90 1.13 17.35
N SER A 64 9.10 1.08 16.77
CA SER A 64 9.32 1.34 15.36
C SER A 64 9.14 0.08 14.54
N PHE A 65 8.43 0.22 13.42
CA PHE A 65 8.17 -0.85 12.47
C PHE A 65 8.66 -0.47 11.08
N THR A 66 9.00 -1.48 10.30
CA THR A 66 9.31 -1.34 8.89
C THR A 66 8.50 -2.33 8.08
N ALA A 67 8.08 -1.91 6.91
CA ALA A 67 7.33 -2.73 5.98
C ALA A 67 7.88 -2.57 4.58
N ALA A 68 7.79 -3.61 3.78
CA ALA A 68 8.14 -3.57 2.38
C ALA A 68 7.16 -4.43 1.59
N GLY A 69 6.87 -4.01 0.37
CA GLY A 69 5.95 -4.71 -0.48
C GLY A 69 5.79 -4.04 -1.83
N TYR A 70 4.67 -4.27 -2.46
CA TYR A 70 4.36 -3.64 -3.73
C TYR A 70 2.87 -3.48 -3.91
N TYR A 71 2.51 -2.52 -4.75
CA TYR A 71 1.13 -2.29 -5.18
C TYR A 71 0.91 -2.84 -6.58
N GLU A 72 -0.28 -3.37 -6.81
CA GLU A 72 -0.84 -3.58 -8.13
C GLU A 72 -2.05 -2.68 -8.27
N ASP A 73 -2.01 -1.78 -9.24
CA ASP A 73 -2.97 -0.70 -9.38
C ASP A 73 -3.71 -0.77 -10.71
N LYS A 74 -4.98 -0.37 -10.68
CA LYS A 74 -5.78 -0.09 -11.87
C LYS A 74 -6.24 1.35 -11.82
N TYR A 75 -6.16 2.01 -12.96
CA TYR A 75 -6.53 3.41 -13.12
C TYR A 75 -7.53 3.58 -14.25
N ARG A 76 -8.31 4.64 -14.17
CA ARG A 76 -9.21 5.07 -15.24
C ARG A 76 -9.12 6.57 -15.41
N ARG A 77 -9.13 7.01 -16.66
CA ARG A 77 -9.23 8.43 -16.97
C ARG A 77 -10.70 8.80 -17.13
N GLU A 78 -11.15 9.72 -16.30
CA GLU A 78 -12.50 10.27 -16.33
C GLU A 78 -12.42 11.78 -16.38
N ARG A 79 -13.07 12.39 -17.38
CA ARG A 79 -13.09 13.86 -17.54
C ARG A 79 -11.67 14.45 -17.56
N GLY A 80 -10.74 13.78 -18.26
CA GLY A 80 -9.36 14.22 -18.38
C GLY A 80 -8.50 14.01 -17.15
N ARG A 81 -8.99 13.33 -16.13
CA ARG A 81 -8.23 13.05 -14.91
C ARG A 81 -8.09 11.56 -14.67
N TRP A 82 -6.87 11.14 -14.34
CA TRP A 82 -6.61 9.77 -13.93
C TRP A 82 -7.03 9.57 -12.47
N ARG A 83 -7.73 8.45 -12.23
CA ARG A 83 -8.18 8.07 -10.90
C ARG A 83 -7.83 6.61 -10.65
N PHE A 84 -7.60 6.28 -9.38
CA PHE A 84 -7.49 4.89 -8.97
C PHE A 84 -8.86 4.21 -9.05
N VAL A 85 -8.91 3.06 -9.69
CA VAL A 85 -10.07 2.17 -9.67
C VAL A 85 -9.90 1.15 -8.57
N GLU A 86 -8.69 0.60 -8.47
CA GLU A 86 -8.36 -0.45 -7.51
C GLU A 86 -6.90 -0.35 -7.15
N ARG A 87 -6.59 -0.54 -5.91
CA ARG A 87 -5.23 -0.67 -5.42
C ARG A 87 -5.15 -1.91 -4.57
N LYS A 88 -4.24 -2.82 -4.90
CA LYS A 88 -3.94 -4.00 -4.10
C LYS A 88 -2.53 -3.88 -3.54
N LEU A 89 -2.40 -4.11 -2.26
CA LEU A 89 -1.12 -4.04 -1.57
C LEU A 89 -0.71 -5.45 -1.13
N PHE A 90 0.51 -5.81 -1.49
CA PHE A 90 1.11 -7.08 -1.12
C PHE A 90 2.35 -6.79 -0.27
N PHE A 91 2.39 -7.31 0.94
CA PHE A 91 3.55 -7.13 1.80
C PHE A 91 4.52 -8.31 1.68
N HIS A 92 5.80 -7.99 1.62
CA HIS A 92 6.87 -8.98 1.82
C HIS A 92 7.10 -9.21 3.31
N HIS A 93 7.04 -8.12 4.09
CA HIS A 93 7.13 -8.19 5.54
C HIS A 93 6.56 -6.92 6.17
N VAL A 94 6.11 -7.07 7.40
CA VAL A 94 5.78 -5.98 8.32
C VAL A 94 6.30 -6.43 9.68
N VAL A 95 7.39 -5.83 10.13
CA VAL A 95 8.10 -6.30 11.33
C VAL A 95 8.59 -5.15 12.19
N PRO A 96 8.77 -5.38 13.51
CA PRO A 96 9.49 -4.43 14.34
C PRO A 96 10.89 -4.19 13.78
N LEU A 97 11.34 -2.94 13.78
CA LEU A 97 12.65 -2.59 13.21
C LEU A 97 13.78 -3.35 13.90
N LYS A 98 13.73 -3.48 15.22
CA LYS A 98 14.75 -4.18 16.00
C LYS A 98 14.86 -5.67 15.68
N GLN A 99 13.76 -6.27 15.19
CA GLN A 99 13.73 -7.69 14.79
C GLN A 99 14.29 -7.89 13.39
N GLY A 100 14.10 -6.91 12.52
CA GLY A 100 14.46 -7.01 11.11
C GLY A 100 13.56 -7.98 10.36
N TRP A 101 13.95 -8.29 9.14
CA TRP A 101 13.10 -9.05 8.20
C TRP A 101 13.68 -10.41 7.79
N ALA A 102 14.86 -10.78 8.30
CA ALA A 102 15.55 -11.99 7.84
C ALA A 102 14.72 -13.26 8.05
N GLU A 103 13.91 -13.30 9.11
CA GLU A 103 13.08 -14.44 9.47
C GLU A 103 11.58 -14.18 9.29
N ALA A 104 11.21 -13.19 8.52
CA ALA A 104 9.81 -12.90 8.25
C ALA A 104 9.15 -14.10 7.57
N LYS A 105 8.01 -14.54 8.11
CA LYS A 105 7.30 -15.74 7.68
C LYS A 105 5.97 -15.40 7.01
N GLY A 106 5.47 -16.33 6.20
CA GLY A 106 4.12 -16.30 5.66
C GLY A 106 3.94 -15.39 4.47
N GLN A 107 5.04 -14.87 3.90
CA GLN A 107 4.95 -13.96 2.78
C GLN A 107 5.73 -14.48 1.59
N SER A 108 5.03 -14.50 0.47
CA SER A 108 5.61 -14.90 -0.80
C SER A 108 6.64 -13.88 -1.24
N ARG A 109 7.87 -14.32 -1.45
CA ARG A 109 8.88 -13.49 -2.07
C ARG A 109 8.93 -13.80 -3.55
N LYS A 110 8.56 -12.84 -4.36
CA LYS A 110 8.85 -12.90 -5.78
C LYS A 110 10.20 -12.26 -6.00
N VAL A 111 11.09 -13.07 -6.45
CA VAL A 111 12.42 -12.61 -6.82
C VAL A 111 12.43 -12.27 -8.30
#